data_c27db4c6f0f82681cccaadab0e1d3d8e
#
_entry.id   c27db4c6f0f82681cccaadab0e1d3d8e
#
_cell.length_a   1.000
_cell.length_b   1.000
_cell.length_c   1.000
_cell.angle_alpha   90.00
_cell.angle_beta   90.00
_cell.angle_gamma   90.00
#
_symmetry.space_group_name_H-M   'P 1'
#
loop_
_entity.id
_entity.type
_entity.pdbx_description
1 polymer ?
#
loop_
_entity_poly.entity_id
_entity_poly.type
_entity_poly.pdbx_seq_one_letter_code
_entity_poly.pdbx_strand_id
1 'polypeptide(L)'
;RIIMSNNKVAVLSLSGGMDSTSLMLHLLEKKYSVHAISFIYGQKHQVEINLAKNNILYLKRNGFNKMLNHKVFDLSNIFLDLKSSLLDEEKVPEGHYESKSMLSTFVPNRNAIFFSILFAHAISLAKKGDSEIKISMGAHGGDHAIYPDCRDAFFIDLFNVSKKGNWDSDNISLYMPYIKMNKSDILEDSIKNIDKINLDFNKIYKKTITSY
;
A
#
# COMPACT_ATOMS: atom_id res chain seq x y z
N ARG A 1 6.29 24.11 28.27
CA ARG A 1 6.55 22.69 27.97
C ARG A 1 5.67 22.31 26.80
N ILE A 2 6.24 22.31 25.60
CA ILE A 2 5.60 21.74 24.41
C ILE A 2 5.60 20.25 24.68
N ILE A 3 4.42 19.69 24.95
CA ILE A 3 4.21 18.25 24.91
C ILE A 3 4.36 17.89 23.42
N MET A 4 5.52 17.37 23.04
CA MET A 4 5.67 16.72 21.74
C MET A 4 4.71 15.53 21.75
N SER A 5 3.56 15.67 21.11
CA SER A 5 2.70 14.52 20.78
C SER A 5 3.57 13.63 19.91
N ASN A 6 3.77 12.40 20.35
CA ASN A 6 4.52 11.38 19.60
C ASN A 6 3.67 11.02 18.37
N ASN A 7 3.74 11.87 17.33
CA ASN A 7 2.93 11.72 16.12
C ASN A 7 3.52 10.57 15.31
N LYS A 8 2.93 9.39 15.46
CA LYS A 8 3.19 8.25 14.60
C LYS A 8 2.47 8.43 13.28
N VAL A 9 3.21 8.49 12.20
CA VAL A 9 2.68 8.65 10.85
C VAL A 9 3.06 7.45 9.99
N ALA A 10 2.15 6.99 9.16
CA ALA A 10 2.43 5.98 8.14
C ALA A 10 2.02 6.50 6.75
N VAL A 11 2.91 6.37 5.79
CA VAL A 11 2.65 6.58 4.36
C VAL A 11 2.43 5.23 3.72
N LEU A 12 1.24 4.99 3.20
CA LEU A 12 0.77 3.69 2.73
C LEU A 12 0.42 3.72 1.25
N SER A 13 0.92 2.75 0.48
CA SER A 13 0.35 2.45 -0.85
C SER A 13 -0.97 1.71 -0.68
N LEU A 14 -2.08 2.32 -1.12
CA LEU A 14 -3.44 1.76 -1.01
C LEU A 14 -4.00 1.46 -2.40
N SER A 15 -4.00 0.20 -2.80
CA SER A 15 -4.60 -0.23 -4.08
C SER A 15 -6.13 -0.36 -3.98
N GLY A 16 -6.67 -0.70 -2.82
CA GLY A 16 -8.07 -1.05 -2.60
C GLY A 16 -8.33 -2.56 -2.58
N GLY A 17 -7.32 -3.37 -2.88
CA GLY A 17 -7.33 -4.81 -2.68
C GLY A 17 -7.22 -5.20 -1.19
N MET A 18 -7.41 -6.49 -0.91
CA MET A 18 -7.45 -7.05 0.44
C MET A 18 -6.21 -6.69 1.26
N ASP A 19 -5.01 -6.93 0.71
CA ASP A 19 -3.75 -6.82 1.46
C ASP A 19 -3.45 -5.38 1.88
N SER A 20 -3.59 -4.43 0.97
CA SER A 20 -3.37 -2.99 1.27
C SER A 20 -4.45 -2.41 2.19
N THR A 21 -5.69 -2.90 2.09
CA THR A 21 -6.79 -2.54 3.01
C THR A 21 -6.53 -3.08 4.40
N SER A 22 -6.11 -4.36 4.52
CA SER A 22 -5.72 -4.99 5.79
C SER A 22 -4.58 -4.23 6.46
N LEU A 23 -3.57 -3.83 5.68
CA LEU A 23 -2.43 -3.05 6.20
C LEU A 23 -2.86 -1.67 6.70
N MET A 24 -3.81 -1.02 6.03
CA MET A 24 -4.39 0.24 6.51
C MET A 24 -5.06 0.08 7.88
N LEU A 25 -5.85 -0.98 8.06
CA LEU A 25 -6.51 -1.29 9.34
C LEU A 25 -5.51 -1.62 10.45
N HIS A 26 -4.48 -2.39 10.12
CA HIS A 26 -3.36 -2.69 11.02
C HIS A 26 -2.66 -1.40 11.53
N LEU A 27 -2.38 -0.47 10.64
CA LEU A 27 -1.76 0.81 11.00
C LEU A 27 -2.68 1.68 11.86
N LEU A 28 -3.98 1.73 11.54
CA LEU A 28 -4.97 2.49 12.33
C LEU A 28 -5.15 1.89 13.73
N GLU A 29 -5.16 0.56 13.88
CA GLU A 29 -5.21 -0.12 15.18
C GLU A 29 -3.98 0.25 16.03
N LYS A 30 -2.80 0.33 15.42
CA LYS A 30 -1.55 0.76 16.08
C LYS A 30 -1.45 2.27 16.31
N LYS A 31 -2.55 3.02 16.06
CA LYS A 31 -2.66 4.47 16.29
C LYS A 31 -1.73 5.32 15.40
N TYR A 32 -1.38 4.85 14.22
CA TYR A 32 -0.75 5.68 13.21
C TYR A 32 -1.76 6.64 12.57
N SER A 33 -1.33 7.87 12.32
CA SER A 33 -1.98 8.74 11.35
C SER A 33 -1.58 8.27 9.94
N VAL A 34 -2.54 7.79 9.15
CA VAL A 34 -2.27 7.14 7.87
C VAL A 34 -2.47 8.09 6.70
N HIS A 35 -1.41 8.33 5.95
CA HIS A 35 -1.42 8.99 4.65
C HIS A 35 -1.48 7.90 3.56
N ALA A 36 -2.69 7.52 3.17
CA ALA A 36 -2.92 6.55 2.12
C ALA A 36 -2.76 7.21 0.74
N ILE A 37 -2.00 6.58 -0.15
CA ILE A 37 -1.78 7.03 -1.52
C ILE A 37 -2.20 5.91 -2.47
N SER A 38 -3.14 6.20 -3.35
CA SER A 38 -3.57 5.31 -4.43
C SER A 38 -3.02 5.81 -5.77
N PHE A 39 -2.72 4.88 -6.67
CA PHE A 39 -2.15 5.17 -7.98
C PHE A 39 -3.07 4.70 -9.10
N ILE A 40 -3.33 5.59 -10.06
CA ILE A 40 -3.90 5.25 -11.37
C ILE A 40 -2.72 5.17 -12.34
N TYR A 41 -2.55 4.03 -13.03
CA TYR A 41 -1.42 3.81 -13.94
C TYR A 41 -1.84 3.09 -15.23
N GLY A 42 -3.12 3.23 -15.62
CA GLY A 42 -3.68 2.60 -16.81
C GLY A 42 -4.17 1.16 -16.60
N GLN A 43 -4.21 0.67 -15.33
CA GLN A 43 -4.72 -0.67 -15.03
C GLN A 43 -6.19 -0.85 -15.43
N LYS A 44 -6.55 -2.06 -15.89
CA LYS A 44 -7.91 -2.43 -16.30
C LYS A 44 -8.94 -2.28 -15.19
N HIS A 45 -8.54 -2.52 -13.95
CA HIS A 45 -9.43 -2.54 -12.79
C HIS A 45 -9.45 -1.20 -12.02
N GLN A 46 -9.96 -0.14 -12.63
CA GLN A 46 -10.23 1.12 -11.91
C GLN A 46 -11.23 0.96 -10.74
N VAL A 47 -11.92 -0.18 -10.70
CA VAL A 47 -12.82 -0.57 -9.60
C VAL A 47 -12.09 -0.53 -8.25
N GLU A 48 -10.81 -0.93 -8.19
CA GLU A 48 -10.02 -0.92 -6.96
C GLU A 48 -9.88 0.48 -6.35
N ILE A 49 -9.67 1.50 -7.16
CA ILE A 49 -9.60 2.90 -6.68
C ILE A 49 -10.92 3.34 -6.05
N ASN A 50 -12.06 2.94 -6.61
CA ASN A 50 -13.36 3.23 -6.04
C ASN A 50 -13.58 2.48 -4.72
N LEU A 51 -13.08 1.25 -4.61
CA LEU A 51 -13.12 0.47 -3.37
C LEU A 51 -12.26 1.15 -2.29
N ALA A 52 -11.03 1.58 -2.62
CA ALA A 52 -10.19 2.34 -1.72
C ALA A 52 -10.91 3.59 -1.20
N LYS A 53 -11.50 4.39 -2.10
CA LYS A 53 -12.26 5.60 -1.74
C LYS A 53 -13.46 5.29 -0.81
N ASN A 54 -14.20 4.21 -1.11
CA ASN A 54 -15.35 3.80 -0.29
C ASN A 54 -14.93 3.36 1.11
N ASN A 55 -13.85 2.58 1.23
CA ASN A 55 -13.30 2.18 2.52
C ASN A 55 -12.81 3.39 3.32
N ILE A 56 -12.11 4.32 2.69
CA ILE A 56 -11.70 5.58 3.32
C ILE A 56 -12.90 6.37 3.85
N LEU A 57 -13.98 6.50 3.07
CA LEU A 57 -15.20 7.20 3.51
C LEU A 57 -15.86 6.48 4.68
N TYR A 58 -15.95 5.15 4.64
CA TYR A 58 -16.48 4.35 5.73
C TYR A 58 -15.69 4.56 7.02
N LEU A 59 -14.36 4.45 6.97
CA LEU A 59 -13.48 4.64 8.11
C LEU A 59 -13.59 6.05 8.69
N LYS A 60 -13.60 7.06 7.86
CA LYS A 60 -13.77 8.47 8.33
C LYS A 60 -15.08 8.69 9.08
N ARG A 61 -16.18 8.08 8.60
CA ARG A 61 -17.50 8.15 9.26
C ARG A 61 -17.54 7.38 10.59
N ASN A 62 -16.61 6.42 10.78
CA ASN A 62 -16.51 5.58 11.99
C ASN A 62 -15.35 6.01 12.91
N GLY A 63 -15.02 7.30 12.95
CA GLY A 63 -14.13 7.88 13.95
C GLY A 63 -12.69 8.13 13.51
N PHE A 64 -12.29 7.70 12.31
CA PHE A 64 -10.90 7.85 11.82
C PHE A 64 -10.65 9.10 10.97
N ASN A 65 -11.57 10.07 10.99
CA ASN A 65 -11.47 11.27 10.15
C ASN A 65 -10.16 12.04 10.34
N LYS A 66 -9.67 12.16 11.58
CA LYS A 66 -8.43 12.89 11.92
C LYS A 66 -7.16 12.06 11.68
N MET A 67 -7.28 10.74 11.58
CA MET A 67 -6.15 9.81 11.45
C MET A 67 -5.95 9.33 10.02
N LEU A 68 -6.80 9.72 9.07
CA LEU A 68 -6.80 9.14 7.73
C LEU A 68 -6.87 10.22 6.65
N ASN A 69 -5.79 10.35 5.90
CA ASN A 69 -5.70 11.19 4.70
C ASN A 69 -5.59 10.28 3.48
N HIS A 70 -6.24 10.63 2.37
CA HIS A 70 -6.15 9.86 1.13
C HIS A 70 -5.88 10.78 -0.06
N LYS A 71 -4.89 10.41 -0.86
CA LYS A 71 -4.55 11.04 -2.14
C LYS A 71 -4.56 10.01 -3.26
N VAL A 72 -4.94 10.45 -4.44
CA VAL A 72 -4.88 9.64 -5.67
C VAL A 72 -3.96 10.35 -6.65
N PHE A 73 -2.94 9.65 -7.13
CA PHE A 73 -2.04 10.14 -8.17
C PHE A 73 -2.32 9.41 -9.48
N ASP A 74 -2.49 10.17 -10.55
CA ASP A 74 -2.61 9.61 -11.90
C ASP A 74 -1.22 9.58 -12.56
N LEU A 75 -0.73 8.38 -12.77
CA LEU A 75 0.55 8.07 -13.41
C LEU A 75 0.36 7.44 -14.79
N SER A 76 -0.86 7.46 -15.35
CA SER A 76 -1.19 6.77 -16.60
C SER A 76 -0.22 7.14 -17.73
N ASN A 77 0.13 8.40 -17.86
CA ASN A 77 1.07 8.86 -18.89
C ASN A 77 2.50 8.31 -18.71
N ILE A 78 2.91 7.97 -17.48
CA ILE A 78 4.24 7.40 -17.20
C ILE A 78 4.30 5.94 -17.65
N PHE A 79 3.17 5.24 -17.62
CA PHE A 79 3.09 3.81 -17.90
C PHE A 79 2.58 3.48 -19.30
N LEU A 80 2.26 4.48 -20.16
CA LEU A 80 1.67 4.29 -21.49
C LEU A 80 2.47 3.33 -22.39
N ASP A 81 3.79 3.38 -22.32
CA ASP A 81 4.68 2.60 -23.20
C ASP A 81 5.14 1.27 -22.55
N LEU A 82 4.68 0.96 -21.34
CA LEU A 82 5.08 -0.27 -20.64
C LEU A 82 4.20 -1.44 -21.07
N LYS A 83 4.81 -2.48 -21.62
CA LYS A 83 4.11 -3.70 -22.04
C LYS A 83 3.78 -4.58 -20.83
N SER A 84 2.50 -4.78 -20.58
CA SER A 84 1.98 -5.72 -19.57
C SER A 84 0.51 -6.04 -19.90
N SER A 85 0.08 -7.27 -19.68
CA SER A 85 -1.33 -7.65 -19.83
C SER A 85 -2.27 -6.95 -18.83
N LEU A 86 -1.74 -6.32 -17.79
CA LEU A 86 -2.50 -5.46 -16.88
C LEU A 86 -2.80 -4.08 -17.46
N LEU A 87 -2.04 -3.64 -18.47
CA LEU A 87 -2.18 -2.33 -19.12
C LEU A 87 -2.80 -2.46 -20.53
N ASP A 88 -2.52 -3.57 -21.23
CA ASP A 88 -3.02 -3.83 -22.58
C ASP A 88 -4.43 -4.44 -22.56
N GLU A 89 -5.11 -4.46 -23.71
CA GLU A 89 -6.44 -5.05 -23.88
C GLU A 89 -6.43 -6.60 -23.89
N GLU A 90 -5.29 -7.23 -23.78
CA GLU A 90 -5.15 -8.68 -23.69
C GLU A 90 -5.82 -9.23 -22.41
N LYS A 91 -6.35 -10.45 -22.51
CA LYS A 91 -6.97 -11.12 -21.36
C LYS A 91 -5.91 -11.38 -20.29
N VAL A 92 -6.20 -10.97 -19.06
CA VAL A 92 -5.37 -11.37 -17.90
C VAL A 92 -5.43 -12.89 -17.78
N PRO A 93 -4.29 -13.59 -17.76
CA PRO A 93 -4.30 -15.04 -17.65
C PRO A 93 -4.90 -15.50 -16.33
N GLU A 94 -5.80 -16.49 -16.40
CA GLU A 94 -6.32 -17.19 -15.22
C GLU A 94 -5.43 -18.42 -14.95
N GLY A 95 -4.94 -18.58 -13.73
CA GLY A 95 -4.12 -19.74 -13.39
C GLY A 95 -3.40 -19.64 -12.04
N HIS A 96 -2.68 -20.69 -11.69
CA HIS A 96 -1.86 -20.73 -10.48
C HIS A 96 -0.70 -19.72 -10.55
N TYR A 97 -0.38 -19.09 -9.42
CA TYR A 97 0.64 -18.04 -9.26
C TYR A 97 2.04 -18.40 -9.81
N GLU A 98 2.35 -19.68 -9.97
CA GLU A 98 3.64 -20.16 -10.47
C GLU A 98 3.70 -20.36 -12.00
N SER A 99 2.62 -20.11 -12.73
CA SER A 99 2.60 -20.32 -14.19
C SER A 99 3.32 -19.20 -14.94
N LYS A 100 4.03 -19.55 -16.02
CA LYS A 100 4.72 -18.58 -16.90
C LYS A 100 3.74 -17.51 -17.47
N SER A 101 2.44 -17.82 -17.55
CA SER A 101 1.40 -16.89 -18.00
C SER A 101 1.25 -15.68 -17.07
N MET A 102 1.52 -15.82 -15.77
CA MET A 102 1.43 -14.73 -14.81
C MET A 102 2.58 -13.73 -14.95
N LEU A 103 3.70 -14.09 -15.57
CA LEU A 103 4.81 -13.16 -15.83
C LEU A 103 4.39 -12.02 -16.78
N SER A 104 3.40 -12.23 -17.63
CA SER A 104 2.87 -11.20 -18.53
C SER A 104 2.13 -10.08 -17.78
N THR A 105 1.74 -10.30 -16.53
CA THR A 105 1.10 -9.30 -15.68
C THR A 105 2.10 -8.37 -14.99
N PHE A 106 3.40 -8.65 -15.11
CA PHE A 106 4.43 -7.80 -14.53
C PHE A 106 4.50 -6.44 -15.23
N VAL A 107 4.31 -5.38 -14.46
CA VAL A 107 4.50 -4.00 -14.93
C VAL A 107 5.90 -3.55 -14.51
N PRO A 108 6.82 -3.34 -15.46
CA PRO A 108 8.21 -3.06 -15.15
C PRO A 108 8.37 -1.87 -14.19
N ASN A 109 9.16 -2.08 -13.14
CA ASN A 109 9.55 -1.06 -12.16
C ASN A 109 8.39 -0.36 -11.40
N ARG A 110 7.17 -0.90 -11.47
CA ARG A 110 5.98 -0.29 -10.88
C ARG A 110 6.15 -0.02 -9.38
N ASN A 111 6.57 -1.02 -8.62
CA ASN A 111 6.70 -0.88 -7.16
C ASN A 111 7.82 0.08 -6.77
N ALA A 112 8.91 0.20 -7.56
CA ALA A 112 9.95 1.20 -7.34
C ALA A 112 9.43 2.63 -7.55
N ILE A 113 8.64 2.85 -8.60
CA ILE A 113 8.03 4.16 -8.89
C ILE A 113 7.07 4.56 -7.76
N PHE A 114 6.19 3.65 -7.35
CA PHE A 114 5.27 3.90 -6.25
C PHE A 114 6.02 4.20 -4.96
N PHE A 115 7.00 3.38 -4.62
CA PHE A 115 7.84 3.57 -3.43
C PHE A 115 8.54 4.93 -3.43
N SER A 116 9.09 5.36 -4.56
CA SER A 116 9.76 6.66 -4.68
C SER A 116 8.81 7.82 -4.37
N ILE A 117 7.55 7.74 -4.81
CA ILE A 117 6.53 8.74 -4.50
C ILE A 117 6.15 8.71 -3.02
N LEU A 118 6.00 7.51 -2.43
CA LEU A 118 5.75 7.37 -0.99
C LEU A 118 6.90 7.97 -0.18
N PHE A 119 8.15 7.71 -0.58
CA PHE A 119 9.33 8.22 0.10
C PHE A 119 9.41 9.74 0.02
N ALA A 120 9.18 10.34 -1.15
CA ALA A 120 9.13 11.79 -1.33
C ALA A 120 8.03 12.43 -0.46
N HIS A 121 6.86 11.77 -0.36
CA HIS A 121 5.79 12.23 0.53
C HIS A 121 6.20 12.14 2.01
N ALA A 122 6.87 11.07 2.42
CA ALA A 122 7.40 10.90 3.77
C ALA A 122 8.41 12.00 4.14
N ILE A 123 9.34 12.35 3.24
CA ILE A 123 10.25 13.49 3.42
C ILE A 123 9.47 14.80 3.65
N SER A 124 8.40 15.02 2.88
CA SER A 124 7.57 16.24 3.02
C SER A 124 6.88 16.32 4.38
N LEU A 125 6.57 15.18 5.00
CA LEU A 125 6.02 15.09 6.36
C LEU A 125 7.11 15.27 7.42
N ALA A 126 8.29 14.66 7.22
CA ALA A 126 9.44 14.82 8.10
C ALA A 126 9.81 16.30 8.30
N LYS A 127 9.81 17.08 7.21
CA LYS A 127 10.04 18.53 7.26
C LYS A 127 9.01 19.32 8.05
N LYS A 128 7.81 18.77 8.28
CA LYS A 128 6.77 19.38 9.10
C LYS A 128 6.87 19.05 10.58
N GLY A 129 7.87 18.24 10.98
CA GLY A 129 8.16 17.93 12.38
C GLY A 129 7.51 16.63 12.88
N ASP A 130 7.05 15.74 12.01
CA ASP A 130 6.59 14.43 12.43
C ASP A 130 7.73 13.58 12.97
N SER A 131 7.53 12.94 14.14
CA SER A 131 8.62 12.33 14.92
C SER A 131 8.94 10.89 14.52
N GLU A 132 7.99 10.16 13.94
CA GLU A 132 8.17 8.79 13.45
C GLU A 132 7.33 8.58 12.19
N ILE A 133 7.98 8.26 11.09
CA ILE A 133 7.31 8.03 9.80
C ILE A 133 7.62 6.62 9.31
N LYS A 134 6.58 5.83 9.05
CA LYS A 134 6.67 4.52 8.42
C LYS A 134 6.27 4.60 6.95
N ILE A 135 7.01 3.91 6.08
CA ILE A 135 6.59 3.67 4.70
C ILE A 135 6.14 2.22 4.61
N SER A 136 4.94 1.99 4.08
CA SER A 136 4.31 0.68 4.05
C SER A 136 3.70 0.39 2.67
N MET A 137 3.87 -0.84 2.20
CA MET A 137 3.22 -1.39 1.01
C MET A 137 2.67 -2.79 1.31
N GLY A 138 1.59 -3.19 0.65
CA GLY A 138 0.90 -4.45 0.91
C GLY A 138 1.51 -5.69 0.23
N ALA A 139 2.82 -5.67 -0.09
CA ALA A 139 3.51 -6.85 -0.62
C ALA A 139 3.58 -7.97 0.43
N HIS A 140 3.41 -9.21 0.00
CA HIS A 140 3.37 -10.38 0.87
C HIS A 140 4.12 -11.59 0.31
N GLY A 141 4.31 -12.63 1.13
CA GLY A 141 5.11 -13.81 0.79
C GLY A 141 4.68 -14.56 -0.47
N GLY A 142 3.38 -14.57 -0.78
CA GLY A 142 2.84 -15.22 -1.98
C GLY A 142 3.25 -14.57 -3.31
N ASP A 143 3.61 -13.28 -3.29
CA ASP A 143 4.00 -12.55 -4.50
C ASP A 143 5.47 -12.74 -4.88
N HIS A 144 6.31 -13.21 -3.95
CA HIS A 144 7.78 -13.26 -4.10
C HIS A 144 8.26 -14.16 -5.23
N ALA A 145 7.54 -15.24 -5.52
CA ALA A 145 7.91 -16.20 -6.55
C ALA A 145 7.77 -15.60 -7.95
N ILE A 146 6.76 -14.74 -8.14
CA ILE A 146 6.38 -14.20 -9.45
C ILE A 146 7.00 -12.83 -9.69
N TYR A 147 6.91 -11.94 -8.68
CA TYR A 147 7.27 -10.54 -8.81
C TYR A 147 8.56 -10.21 -8.04
N PRO A 148 9.70 -10.02 -8.76
CA PRO A 148 10.97 -9.67 -8.11
C PRO A 148 10.89 -8.40 -7.26
N ASP A 149 10.08 -7.43 -7.67
CA ASP A 149 9.84 -6.15 -6.99
C ASP A 149 8.83 -6.23 -5.81
N CYS A 150 8.46 -7.45 -5.40
CA CYS A 150 7.70 -7.72 -4.17
C CYS A 150 8.57 -8.36 -3.07
N ARG A 151 9.85 -8.63 -3.31
CA ARG A 151 10.74 -9.30 -2.37
C ARG A 151 11.23 -8.35 -1.27
N ASP A 152 11.46 -8.90 -0.08
CA ASP A 152 11.97 -8.16 1.08
C ASP A 152 13.30 -7.44 0.78
N ALA A 153 14.26 -8.16 0.19
CA ALA A 153 15.56 -7.60 -0.22
C ALA A 153 15.41 -6.38 -1.15
N PHE A 154 14.49 -6.45 -2.12
CA PHE A 154 14.22 -5.34 -3.03
C PHE A 154 13.78 -4.07 -2.28
N PHE A 155 12.84 -4.18 -1.35
CA PHE A 155 12.37 -3.02 -0.58
C PHE A 155 13.43 -2.48 0.38
N ILE A 156 14.26 -3.35 0.99
CA ILE A 156 15.38 -2.95 1.85
C ILE A 156 16.39 -2.13 1.05
N ASP A 157 16.80 -2.63 -0.11
CA ASP A 157 17.79 -1.95 -0.94
C ASP A 157 17.25 -0.63 -1.48
N LEU A 158 15.99 -0.61 -1.95
CA LEU A 158 15.33 0.58 -2.43
C LEU A 158 15.19 1.66 -1.34
N PHE A 159 14.85 1.25 -0.13
CA PHE A 159 14.80 2.13 1.03
C PHE A 159 16.17 2.71 1.37
N ASN A 160 17.21 1.88 1.39
CA ASN A 160 18.58 2.30 1.68
C ASN A 160 19.11 3.30 0.64
N VAL A 161 18.87 3.04 -0.64
CA VAL A 161 19.22 3.97 -1.72
C VAL A 161 18.47 5.28 -1.58
N SER A 162 17.17 5.23 -1.29
CA SER A 162 16.35 6.43 -1.09
C SER A 162 16.82 7.26 0.10
N LYS A 163 17.20 6.63 1.21
CA LYS A 163 17.81 7.34 2.36
C LYS A 163 19.11 8.03 2.00
N LYS A 164 19.99 7.36 1.27
CA LYS A 164 21.27 7.93 0.84
C LYS A 164 21.12 9.11 -0.11
N GLY A 165 20.07 9.11 -0.92
CA GLY A 165 19.80 10.14 -1.92
C GLY A 165 19.02 11.36 -1.39
N ASN A 166 18.59 11.37 -0.12
CA ASN A 166 17.74 12.43 0.42
C ASN A 166 18.18 12.88 1.82
N TRP A 167 18.11 14.19 2.05
CA TRP A 167 18.19 14.78 3.38
C TRP A 167 16.89 14.56 4.16
N ASP A 168 16.93 14.83 5.48
CA ASP A 168 15.75 14.80 6.37
C ASP A 168 15.04 13.44 6.45
N SER A 169 15.80 12.33 6.27
CA SER A 169 15.25 10.97 6.22
C SER A 169 15.49 10.14 7.50
N ASP A 170 16.06 10.72 8.56
CA ASP A 170 16.49 9.97 9.74
C ASP A 170 15.35 9.37 10.54
N ASN A 171 14.22 10.05 10.61
CA ASN A 171 13.00 9.60 11.27
C ASN A 171 12.07 8.75 10.38
N ILE A 172 12.49 8.44 9.14
CA ILE A 172 11.75 7.58 8.21
C ILE A 172 12.28 6.16 8.31
N SER A 173 11.38 5.18 8.34
CA SER A 173 11.71 3.77 8.35
C SER A 173 10.76 2.95 7.49
N LEU A 174 11.25 1.83 6.99
CA LEU A 174 10.44 0.84 6.25
C LEU A 174 9.64 -0.01 7.25
N TYR A 175 8.35 -0.21 6.97
CA TYR A 175 7.48 -1.06 7.77
C TYR A 175 6.60 -1.93 6.86
N MET A 176 7.01 -3.18 6.67
CA MET A 176 6.40 -4.16 5.78
C MET A 176 5.98 -5.41 6.56
N PRO A 177 4.97 -5.31 7.46
CA PRO A 177 4.64 -6.42 8.38
C PRO A 177 4.15 -7.67 7.66
N TYR A 178 3.60 -7.54 6.45
CA TYR A 178 3.04 -8.64 5.68
C TYR A 178 4.03 -9.34 4.74
N ILE A 179 5.27 -8.82 4.64
CA ILE A 179 6.25 -9.27 3.64
C ILE A 179 6.55 -10.78 3.70
N LYS A 180 6.40 -11.42 4.86
CA LYS A 180 6.61 -12.87 5.06
C LYS A 180 5.32 -13.65 5.31
N MET A 181 4.18 -12.98 5.31
CA MET A 181 2.88 -13.60 5.57
C MET A 181 2.26 -14.17 4.28
N ASN A 182 1.38 -15.13 4.43
CA ASN A 182 0.49 -15.58 3.36
C ASN A 182 -0.88 -14.86 3.47
N LYS A 183 -1.75 -15.06 2.48
CA LYS A 183 -3.06 -14.38 2.44
C LYS A 183 -3.97 -14.75 3.63
N SER A 184 -3.88 -15.97 4.16
CA SER A 184 -4.64 -16.40 5.34
C SER A 184 -4.19 -15.64 6.58
N ASP A 185 -2.87 -15.51 6.79
CA ASP A 185 -2.30 -14.78 7.91
C ASP A 185 -2.72 -13.31 7.90
N ILE A 186 -2.72 -12.69 6.70
CA ILE A 186 -3.15 -11.29 6.51
C ILE A 186 -4.63 -11.12 6.85
N LEU A 187 -5.47 -12.06 6.41
CA LEU A 187 -6.90 -12.01 6.70
C LEU A 187 -7.17 -12.17 8.20
N GLU A 188 -6.47 -13.09 8.88
CA GLU A 188 -6.57 -13.25 10.33
C GLU A 188 -6.13 -11.99 11.09
N ASP A 189 -5.00 -11.37 10.69
CA ASP A 189 -4.56 -10.10 11.28
C ASP A 189 -5.62 -9.02 11.08
N SER A 190 -6.21 -8.96 9.88
CA SER A 190 -7.25 -7.99 9.57
C SER A 190 -8.51 -8.16 10.42
N ILE A 191 -9.00 -9.40 10.60
CA ILE A 191 -10.15 -9.69 11.45
C ILE A 191 -9.88 -9.22 12.89
N LYS A 192 -8.71 -9.58 13.45
CA LYS A 192 -8.30 -9.15 14.80
C LYS A 192 -8.26 -7.61 14.94
N ASN A 193 -7.75 -6.92 13.91
CA ASN A 193 -7.67 -5.45 13.93
C ASN A 193 -9.06 -4.81 13.83
N ILE A 194 -9.94 -5.33 12.97
CA ILE A 194 -11.32 -4.86 12.81
C ILE A 194 -12.08 -4.96 14.13
N ASP A 195 -11.98 -6.11 14.82
CA ASP A 195 -12.62 -6.33 16.11
C ASP A 195 -12.14 -5.34 17.18
N LYS A 196 -10.82 -5.10 17.26
CA LYS A 196 -10.22 -4.15 18.22
C LYS A 196 -10.65 -2.71 18.01
N ILE A 197 -10.91 -2.31 16.76
CA ILE A 197 -11.33 -0.94 16.42
C ILE A 197 -12.83 -0.82 16.18
N ASN A 198 -13.61 -1.86 16.52
CA ASN A 198 -15.07 -1.91 16.47
C ASN A 198 -15.66 -1.56 15.09
N LEU A 199 -15.15 -2.18 14.04
CA LEU A 199 -15.65 -2.02 12.69
C LEU A 199 -16.38 -3.27 12.20
N ASP A 200 -17.17 -3.12 11.14
CA ASP A 200 -17.88 -4.22 10.48
C ASP A 200 -17.05 -4.79 9.32
N PHE A 201 -16.66 -6.06 9.44
CA PHE A 201 -15.90 -6.78 8.42
C PHE A 201 -16.57 -6.76 7.05
N ASN A 202 -17.90 -7.01 7.00
CA ASN A 202 -18.63 -7.05 5.75
C ASN A 202 -18.70 -5.69 5.06
N LYS A 203 -18.70 -4.59 5.81
CA LYS A 203 -18.70 -3.24 5.25
C LYS A 203 -17.39 -2.91 4.55
N ILE A 204 -16.30 -3.50 5.01
CA ILE A 204 -14.94 -3.29 4.47
C ILE A 204 -14.67 -4.24 3.29
N TYR A 205 -14.96 -5.55 3.45
CA TYR A 205 -14.51 -6.57 2.52
C TYR A 205 -15.56 -7.08 1.52
N LYS A 206 -16.87 -6.82 1.73
CA LYS A 206 -17.93 -7.25 0.78
C LYS A 206 -17.72 -6.76 -0.65
N LYS A 207 -16.88 -5.75 -0.82
CA LYS A 207 -16.59 -5.12 -2.12
C LYS A 207 -15.10 -5.15 -2.49
N THR A 208 -14.22 -5.67 -1.64
CA THR A 208 -12.81 -5.83 -2.01
C THR A 208 -12.70 -6.98 -2.99
N ILE A 209 -12.23 -6.67 -4.19
CA ILE A 209 -11.94 -7.68 -5.20
C ILE A 209 -10.55 -8.22 -4.88
N THR A 210 -10.45 -9.51 -4.57
CA THR A 210 -9.23 -10.27 -4.70
C THR A 210 -9.16 -10.70 -6.17
N SER A 211 -8.76 -9.81 -7.04
CA SER A 211 -8.43 -10.20 -8.40
C SER A 211 -6.96 -10.65 -8.43
N TYR A 212 -6.79 -11.94 -8.33
CA TYR A 212 -5.71 -12.76 -8.94
C TYR A 212 -5.99 -14.22 -8.59
#